data_bc322a673ae15c412dd9af0092c1ca61
#
_entry.id   bc322a673ae15c412dd9af0092c1ca61
#
_cell.length_a   1.000
_cell.length_b   1.000
_cell.length_c   1.000
_cell.angle_alpha   90.00
_cell.angle_beta   90.00
_cell.angle_gamma   90.00
#
_symmetry.space_group_name_H-M   'P 1'
#
loop_
_entity.id
_entity.type
_entity.pdbx_description
1 polymer ?
#
loop_
_entity_poly.entity_id
_entity_poly.type
_entity_poly.pdbx_seq_one_letter_code
_entity_poly.pdbx_strand_id
1 'polypeptide(L)'
;MNILGIIFALLAGVFFGIIGPVTKTAYNLGAGIGLAIFLRYIIALIIVSPLIPNQQGLISTYKKHLGNFLLITLASIMLTTGLLISVTYINVSLTIIIFCTYPIIVLAISIFITKERIKNIIKFLFFTTFIGLFLALSPSTDDLKIQGIAFALLASFGAAIMIVTNQTMSKKNISAIHINIFINFFNTVFFFIMLSLFYKIDTNISINAFLILLIPSCSYAIALFLQLLAIPRIGQTNTALFLYLEPITGIFGAVLILNEKLTSIQLLGTAIVLISLAASTFVTKEIKNDFA
;
A
#
# COMPACT_ATOMS: atom_id res chain seq x y z
N MET A 1 -15.59 16.44 5.65
CA MET A 1 -14.38 15.62 5.55
C MET A 1 -13.19 16.50 5.23
N ASN A 2 -12.00 16.16 5.72
CA ASN A 2 -10.80 16.96 5.48
C ASN A 2 -10.29 16.73 4.05
N ILE A 3 -10.44 17.74 3.16
CA ILE A 3 -9.98 17.67 1.76
C ILE A 3 -8.51 17.28 1.68
N LEU A 4 -7.69 17.77 2.60
CA LEU A 4 -6.27 17.42 2.68
C LEU A 4 -6.06 15.92 2.91
N GLY A 5 -6.92 15.25 3.69
CA GLY A 5 -6.87 13.82 3.90
C GLY A 5 -7.18 13.02 2.62
N ILE A 6 -8.13 13.50 1.79
CA ILE A 6 -8.42 12.88 0.47
C ILE A 6 -7.21 13.03 -0.44
N ILE A 7 -6.65 14.25 -0.52
CA ILE A 7 -5.46 14.52 -1.35
C ILE A 7 -4.31 13.60 -0.92
N PHE A 8 -4.08 13.44 0.38
CA PHE A 8 -3.03 12.53 0.88
C PHE A 8 -3.28 11.09 0.49
N ALA A 9 -4.52 10.59 0.58
CA ALA A 9 -4.82 9.21 0.19
C ALA A 9 -4.66 8.98 -1.32
N LEU A 10 -5.12 9.91 -2.15
CA LEU A 10 -4.97 9.83 -3.61
C LEU A 10 -3.49 9.91 -4.03
N LEU A 11 -2.73 10.86 -3.46
CA LEU A 11 -1.30 10.96 -3.72
C LEU A 11 -0.54 9.71 -3.25
N ALA A 12 -0.91 9.15 -2.10
CA ALA A 12 -0.34 7.88 -1.64
C ALA A 12 -0.59 6.77 -2.67
N GLY A 13 -1.80 6.65 -3.22
CA GLY A 13 -2.13 5.71 -4.29
C GLY A 13 -1.28 5.93 -5.54
N VAL A 14 -1.08 7.17 -5.97
CA VAL A 14 -0.20 7.50 -7.12
C VAL A 14 1.24 7.05 -6.85
N PHE A 15 1.81 7.42 -5.70
CA PHE A 15 3.19 7.07 -5.38
C PHE A 15 3.38 5.55 -5.19
N PHE A 16 2.43 4.83 -4.60
CA PHE A 16 2.48 3.37 -4.53
C PHE A 16 2.41 2.74 -5.93
N GLY A 17 1.53 3.24 -6.81
CA GLY A 17 1.35 2.70 -8.14
C GLY A 17 2.57 2.82 -9.05
N ILE A 18 3.36 3.88 -8.93
CA ILE A 18 4.61 4.08 -9.69
C ILE A 18 5.68 3.03 -9.35
N ILE A 19 5.65 2.46 -8.14
CA ILE A 19 6.69 1.55 -7.65
C ILE A 19 6.86 0.36 -8.59
N GLY A 20 5.80 -0.30 -8.99
CA GLY A 20 5.84 -1.53 -9.80
C GLY A 20 6.56 -1.33 -11.15
N PRO A 21 6.08 -0.45 -12.03
CA PRO A 21 6.68 -0.21 -13.35
C PRO A 21 8.14 0.22 -13.28
N VAL A 22 8.50 1.14 -12.38
CA VAL A 22 9.88 1.61 -12.24
C VAL A 22 10.79 0.51 -11.67
N THR A 23 10.31 -0.28 -10.71
CA THR A 23 11.09 -1.42 -10.19
C THR A 23 11.35 -2.47 -11.27
N LYS A 24 10.36 -2.74 -12.14
CA LYS A 24 10.54 -3.66 -13.28
C LYS A 24 11.63 -3.18 -14.24
N THR A 25 11.72 -1.88 -14.49
CA THR A 25 12.80 -1.29 -15.29
C THR A 25 14.18 -1.56 -14.65
N ALA A 26 14.31 -1.42 -13.34
CA ALA A 26 15.56 -1.71 -12.63
C ALA A 26 15.91 -3.21 -12.69
N TYR A 27 14.92 -4.11 -12.60
CA TYR A 27 15.13 -5.55 -12.75
C TYR A 27 15.62 -5.93 -14.15
N ASN A 28 15.09 -5.29 -15.19
CA ASN A 28 15.57 -5.48 -16.57
C ASN A 28 17.05 -5.06 -16.75
N LEU A 29 17.57 -4.21 -15.86
CA LEU A 29 18.97 -3.78 -15.79
C LEU A 29 19.82 -4.61 -14.81
N GLY A 30 19.29 -5.72 -14.29
CA GLY A 30 19.99 -6.66 -13.41
C GLY A 30 19.87 -6.37 -11.92
N ALA A 31 18.95 -5.50 -11.49
CA ALA A 31 18.72 -5.30 -10.06
C ALA A 31 18.06 -6.53 -9.41
N GLY A 32 18.56 -6.94 -8.24
CA GLY A 32 17.98 -8.02 -7.45
C GLY A 32 16.76 -7.57 -6.65
N ILE A 33 15.75 -8.46 -6.52
CA ILE A 33 14.52 -8.20 -5.74
C ILE A 33 14.85 -7.86 -4.28
N GLY A 34 15.77 -8.59 -3.68
CA GLY A 34 16.14 -8.39 -2.28
C GLY A 34 16.71 -7.00 -2.02
N LEU A 35 17.57 -6.50 -2.90
CA LEU A 35 18.12 -5.15 -2.80
C LEU A 35 17.01 -4.10 -2.92
N ALA A 36 16.07 -4.28 -3.85
CA ALA A 36 14.95 -3.36 -4.03
C ALA A 36 14.10 -3.21 -2.76
N ILE A 37 13.86 -4.32 -2.04
CA ILE A 37 13.10 -4.30 -0.78
C ILE A 37 13.89 -3.65 0.33
N PHE A 38 15.16 -4.01 0.49
CA PHE A 38 16.02 -3.43 1.51
C PHE A 38 16.15 -1.90 1.32
N LEU A 39 16.42 -1.44 0.09
CA LEU A 39 16.51 -0.02 -0.23
C LEU A 39 15.20 0.73 0.05
N ARG A 40 14.05 0.10 -0.20
CA ARG A 40 12.74 0.69 0.10
C ARG A 40 12.62 1.10 1.56
N TYR A 41 12.93 0.21 2.48
CA TYR A 41 12.78 0.46 3.91
C TYR A 41 13.88 1.35 4.49
N ILE A 42 15.14 1.15 4.10
CA ILE A 42 16.25 1.98 4.60
C ILE A 42 16.13 3.44 4.11
N ILE A 43 15.73 3.66 2.85
CA ILE A 43 15.52 5.00 2.31
C ILE A 43 14.32 5.68 2.99
N ALA A 44 13.23 4.94 3.21
CA ALA A 44 12.09 5.49 3.95
C ALA A 44 12.47 5.87 5.38
N LEU A 45 13.32 5.08 6.04
CA LEU A 45 13.84 5.40 7.36
C LEU A 45 14.71 6.68 7.34
N ILE A 46 15.61 6.79 6.35
CA ILE A 46 16.48 7.96 6.19
C ILE A 46 15.65 9.23 5.94
N ILE A 47 14.66 9.18 5.06
CA ILE A 47 13.83 10.35 4.71
C ILE A 47 12.98 10.81 5.90
N VAL A 48 12.47 9.89 6.72
CA VAL A 48 11.57 10.23 7.82
C VAL A 48 12.33 10.54 9.11
N SER A 49 13.57 10.06 9.29
CA SER A 49 14.35 10.26 10.50
C SER A 49 14.56 11.73 10.90
N PRO A 50 14.78 12.70 9.98
CA PRO A 50 14.94 14.11 10.35
C PRO A 50 13.66 14.77 10.88
N LEU A 51 12.50 14.14 10.62
CA LEU A 51 11.20 14.65 11.05
C LEU A 51 10.84 14.23 12.48
N ILE A 52 11.72 13.51 13.18
CA ILE A 52 11.49 13.06 14.56
C ILE A 52 11.35 14.29 15.45
N PRO A 53 10.19 14.51 16.09
CA PRO A 53 10.09 15.54 17.10
C PRO A 53 10.97 15.17 18.29
N ASN A 54 11.51 16.16 18.96
CA ASN A 54 12.45 16.04 20.08
C ASN A 54 12.27 14.74 20.89
N GLN A 55 13.35 13.97 21.07
CA GLN A 55 13.36 12.54 21.50
C GLN A 55 12.74 12.27 22.89
N GLN A 56 12.37 13.32 23.64
CA GLN A 56 11.69 13.20 24.93
C GLN A 56 10.31 12.56 24.75
N GLY A 57 10.19 11.31 25.16
CA GLY A 57 8.93 10.56 25.12
C GLY A 57 8.82 9.50 24.03
N LEU A 58 9.73 9.42 23.06
CA LEU A 58 9.69 8.44 21.96
C LEU A 58 9.73 6.99 22.51
N ILE A 59 10.71 6.70 23.36
CA ILE A 59 10.87 5.37 23.97
C ILE A 59 9.69 5.03 24.89
N SER A 60 9.16 5.99 25.64
CA SER A 60 8.00 5.78 26.51
C SER A 60 6.75 5.49 25.70
N THR A 61 6.53 6.18 24.57
CA THR A 61 5.42 5.92 23.65
C THR A 61 5.52 4.52 23.07
N TYR A 62 6.69 4.08 22.63
CA TYR A 62 6.89 2.73 22.12
C TYR A 62 6.63 1.66 23.19
N LYS A 63 7.17 1.83 24.39
CA LYS A 63 6.94 0.90 25.51
C LYS A 63 5.44 0.81 25.88
N LYS A 64 4.75 1.95 25.98
CA LYS A 64 3.34 2.03 26.36
C LYS A 64 2.41 1.36 25.32
N HIS A 65 2.77 1.41 24.02
CA HIS A 65 1.95 0.93 22.93
C HIS A 65 2.61 -0.18 22.11
N LEU A 66 3.57 -0.90 22.71
CA LEU A 66 4.40 -1.89 22.03
C LEU A 66 3.61 -2.91 21.21
N GLY A 67 2.50 -3.42 21.75
CA GLY A 67 1.64 -4.37 21.02
C GLY A 67 1.11 -3.83 19.71
N ASN A 68 0.68 -2.56 19.65
CA ASN A 68 0.20 -1.94 18.41
C ASN A 68 1.35 -1.73 17.42
N PHE A 69 2.54 -1.33 17.89
CA PHE A 69 3.72 -1.16 17.05
C PHE A 69 4.21 -2.49 16.47
N LEU A 70 4.24 -3.55 17.27
CA LEU A 70 4.58 -4.89 16.80
C LEU A 70 3.54 -5.42 15.80
N LEU A 71 2.25 -5.21 16.07
CA LEU A 71 1.17 -5.63 15.18
C LEU A 71 1.27 -4.96 13.81
N ILE A 72 1.47 -3.64 13.77
CA ILE A 72 1.55 -2.91 12.49
C ILE A 72 2.82 -3.28 11.70
N THR A 73 3.92 -3.56 12.39
CA THR A 73 5.16 -4.01 11.76
C THR A 73 5.03 -5.43 11.22
N LEU A 74 4.47 -6.35 12.00
CA LEU A 74 4.20 -7.72 11.53
C LEU A 74 3.27 -7.70 10.32
N ALA A 75 2.22 -6.88 10.36
CA ALA A 75 1.32 -6.70 9.23
C ALA A 75 2.04 -6.17 7.97
N SER A 76 2.99 -5.25 8.13
CA SER A 76 3.84 -4.77 7.03
C SER A 76 4.76 -5.86 6.47
N ILE A 77 5.32 -6.72 7.32
CA ILE A 77 6.10 -7.89 6.89
C ILE A 77 5.20 -8.88 6.14
N MET A 78 4.00 -9.19 6.67
CA MET A 78 3.02 -10.06 6.00
C MET A 78 2.64 -9.53 4.61
N LEU A 79 2.41 -8.22 4.48
CA LEU A 79 2.12 -7.57 3.22
C LEU A 79 3.26 -7.77 2.22
N THR A 80 4.48 -7.42 2.60
CA THR A 80 5.61 -7.43 1.68
C THR A 80 6.03 -8.85 1.30
N THR A 81 6.15 -9.75 2.28
CA THR A 81 6.51 -11.15 2.03
C THR A 81 5.40 -11.88 1.26
N GLY A 82 4.14 -11.61 1.60
CA GLY A 82 2.99 -12.17 0.90
C GLY A 82 2.98 -11.82 -0.58
N LEU A 83 3.16 -10.53 -0.94
CA LEU A 83 3.23 -10.11 -2.34
C LEU A 83 4.41 -10.75 -3.07
N LEU A 84 5.60 -10.76 -2.45
CA LEU A 84 6.81 -11.31 -3.06
C LEU A 84 6.71 -12.81 -3.34
N ILE A 85 6.20 -13.56 -2.38
CA ILE A 85 6.09 -15.02 -2.53
C ILE A 85 4.94 -15.33 -3.50
N SER A 86 3.82 -14.60 -3.46
CA SER A 86 2.69 -14.83 -4.37
C SER A 86 3.11 -14.78 -5.83
N VAL A 87 3.87 -13.76 -6.25
CA VAL A 87 4.29 -13.59 -7.66
C VAL A 87 5.23 -14.68 -8.16
N THR A 88 5.79 -15.50 -7.28
CA THR A 88 6.57 -16.68 -7.68
C THR A 88 5.68 -17.89 -8.06
N TYR A 89 4.42 -17.88 -7.67
CA TYR A 89 3.48 -18.97 -7.90
C TYR A 89 2.41 -18.64 -8.93
N ILE A 90 1.94 -17.39 -8.98
CA ILE A 90 0.87 -16.92 -9.88
C ILE A 90 1.31 -15.61 -10.55
N ASN A 91 0.64 -15.23 -11.63
CA ASN A 91 0.99 -14.01 -12.36
C ASN A 91 0.74 -12.74 -11.53
N VAL A 92 1.45 -11.66 -11.90
CA VAL A 92 1.43 -10.39 -11.15
C VAL A 92 0.02 -9.78 -11.10
N SER A 93 -0.71 -9.80 -12.22
CA SER A 93 -2.07 -9.22 -12.28
C SER A 93 -3.03 -9.93 -11.34
N LEU A 94 -2.96 -11.28 -11.27
CA LEU A 94 -3.77 -12.06 -10.35
C LEU A 94 -3.37 -11.83 -8.89
N THR A 95 -2.06 -11.72 -8.61
CA THR A 95 -1.56 -11.33 -7.27
C THR A 95 -2.13 -9.99 -6.84
N ILE A 96 -2.08 -8.98 -7.72
CA ILE A 96 -2.57 -7.63 -7.41
C ILE A 96 -4.08 -7.62 -7.19
N ILE A 97 -4.87 -8.35 -8.00
CA ILE A 97 -6.34 -8.37 -7.82
C ILE A 97 -6.72 -9.01 -6.48
N ILE A 98 -6.05 -10.10 -6.09
CA ILE A 98 -6.29 -10.74 -4.80
C ILE A 98 -5.82 -9.83 -3.66
N PHE A 99 -4.65 -9.23 -3.78
CA PHE A 99 -4.16 -8.24 -2.82
C PHE A 99 -5.15 -7.09 -2.64
N CYS A 100 -5.71 -6.56 -3.72
CA CYS A 100 -6.69 -5.47 -3.69
C CYS A 100 -8.05 -5.85 -3.08
N THR A 101 -8.20 -7.03 -2.50
CA THR A 101 -9.32 -7.34 -1.59
C THR A 101 -9.15 -6.67 -0.21
N TYR A 102 -7.95 -6.15 0.13
CA TYR A 102 -7.72 -5.51 1.44
C TYR A 102 -8.68 -4.37 1.79
N PRO A 103 -9.14 -3.51 0.87
CA PRO A 103 -10.11 -2.47 1.22
C PRO A 103 -11.47 -3.06 1.61
N ILE A 104 -11.86 -4.21 1.01
CA ILE A 104 -13.08 -4.93 1.39
C ILE A 104 -12.91 -5.52 2.79
N ILE A 105 -11.72 -6.03 3.12
CA ILE A 105 -11.42 -6.52 4.48
C ILE A 105 -11.46 -5.36 5.47
N VAL A 106 -10.90 -4.18 5.15
CA VAL A 106 -11.00 -2.98 5.98
C VAL A 106 -12.46 -2.59 6.18
N LEU A 107 -13.27 -2.60 5.13
CA LEU A 107 -14.70 -2.32 5.20
C LEU A 107 -15.41 -3.30 6.15
N ALA A 108 -15.13 -4.59 6.03
CA ALA A 108 -15.69 -5.62 6.90
C ALA A 108 -15.29 -5.41 8.36
N ILE A 109 -14.00 -5.16 8.65
CA ILE A 109 -13.51 -4.85 10.00
C ILE A 109 -14.19 -3.59 10.53
N SER A 110 -14.35 -2.55 9.70
CA SER A 110 -15.02 -1.30 10.09
C SER A 110 -16.47 -1.52 10.49
N ILE A 111 -17.20 -2.38 9.80
CA ILE A 111 -18.61 -2.68 10.10
C ILE A 111 -18.73 -3.59 11.32
N PHE A 112 -18.02 -4.73 11.34
CA PHE A 112 -18.26 -5.80 12.30
C PHE A 112 -17.47 -5.63 13.59
N ILE A 113 -16.24 -5.11 13.54
CA ILE A 113 -15.33 -5.00 14.69
C ILE A 113 -15.37 -3.59 15.28
N THR A 114 -15.14 -2.55 14.47
CA THR A 114 -15.13 -1.16 14.96
C THR A 114 -16.53 -0.54 15.01
N LYS A 115 -17.55 -1.24 14.49
CA LYS A 115 -18.97 -0.84 14.48
C LYS A 115 -19.20 0.55 13.87
N GLU A 116 -18.44 0.91 12.86
CA GLU A 116 -18.60 2.17 12.14
C GLU A 116 -19.89 2.15 11.31
N ARG A 117 -20.66 3.23 11.37
CA ARG A 117 -21.85 3.40 10.53
C ARG A 117 -21.44 3.88 9.14
N ILE A 118 -21.38 2.96 8.19
CA ILE A 118 -20.98 3.24 6.80
C ILE A 118 -22.22 3.31 5.93
N LYS A 119 -22.39 4.43 5.19
CA LYS A 119 -23.52 4.61 4.26
C LYS A 119 -23.50 3.53 3.17
N ASN A 120 -24.68 3.04 2.75
CA ASN A 120 -24.77 1.98 1.75
C ASN A 120 -24.15 2.37 0.40
N ILE A 121 -24.20 3.64 0.04
CA ILE A 121 -23.54 4.15 -1.17
C ILE A 121 -22.01 3.93 -1.13
N ILE A 122 -21.36 4.08 0.02
CA ILE A 122 -19.92 3.81 0.17
C ILE A 122 -19.65 2.32 -0.04
N LYS A 123 -20.47 1.44 0.54
CA LYS A 123 -20.35 -0.02 0.32
C LYS A 123 -20.49 -0.37 -1.16
N PHE A 124 -21.48 0.22 -1.84
CA PHE A 124 -21.68 0.05 -3.28
C PHE A 124 -20.46 0.48 -4.08
N LEU A 125 -19.87 1.65 -3.75
CA LEU A 125 -18.66 2.15 -4.42
C LEU A 125 -17.45 1.24 -4.21
N PHE A 126 -17.31 0.58 -3.06
CA PHE A 126 -16.25 -0.44 -2.87
C PHE A 126 -16.39 -1.59 -3.85
N PHE A 127 -17.60 -2.13 -4.03
CA PHE A 127 -17.84 -3.25 -4.94
C PHE A 127 -17.68 -2.84 -6.40
N THR A 128 -18.21 -1.68 -6.81
CA THR A 128 -18.06 -1.20 -8.19
C THR A 128 -16.59 -0.91 -8.53
N THR A 129 -15.84 -0.32 -7.59
CA THR A 129 -14.40 -0.10 -7.75
C THR A 129 -13.65 -1.42 -7.89
N PHE A 130 -13.98 -2.42 -7.08
CA PHE A 130 -13.34 -3.73 -7.16
C PHE A 130 -13.65 -4.48 -8.48
N ILE A 131 -14.90 -4.41 -8.98
CA ILE A 131 -15.26 -4.95 -10.28
C ILE A 131 -14.50 -4.23 -11.40
N GLY A 132 -14.43 -2.90 -11.36
CA GLY A 132 -13.65 -2.12 -12.31
C GLY A 132 -12.17 -2.50 -12.29
N LEU A 133 -11.59 -2.73 -11.11
CA LEU A 133 -10.22 -3.17 -10.95
C LEU A 133 -9.99 -4.58 -11.53
N PHE A 134 -10.91 -5.51 -11.32
CA PHE A 134 -10.85 -6.84 -11.92
C PHE A 134 -10.78 -6.77 -13.44
N LEU A 135 -11.61 -5.92 -14.07
CA LEU A 135 -11.56 -5.69 -15.51
C LEU A 135 -10.28 -4.99 -15.95
N ALA A 136 -9.80 -4.00 -15.18
CA ALA A 136 -8.60 -3.24 -15.51
C ALA A 136 -7.33 -4.08 -15.48
N LEU A 137 -7.22 -5.03 -14.55
CA LEU A 137 -6.06 -5.92 -14.46
C LEU A 137 -6.17 -7.13 -15.36
N SER A 138 -7.39 -7.51 -15.80
CA SER A 138 -7.66 -8.67 -16.68
C SER A 138 -6.78 -9.88 -16.36
N PRO A 139 -6.82 -10.43 -15.15
CA PRO A 139 -5.90 -11.48 -14.73
C PRO A 139 -6.12 -12.76 -15.57
N SER A 140 -5.03 -13.36 -16.04
CA SER A 140 -5.11 -14.70 -16.62
C SER A 140 -5.24 -15.75 -15.51
N THR A 141 -6.00 -16.80 -15.78
CA THR A 141 -6.26 -17.90 -14.82
C THR A 141 -5.51 -19.19 -15.15
N ASP A 142 -4.55 -19.12 -16.10
CA ASP A 142 -3.92 -20.30 -16.66
C ASP A 142 -3.06 -21.10 -15.66
N ASP A 143 -2.54 -20.42 -14.61
CA ASP A 143 -1.70 -21.04 -13.59
C ASP A 143 -2.19 -20.74 -12.16
N LEU A 144 -3.40 -21.24 -11.82
CA LEU A 144 -3.95 -21.08 -10.47
C LEU A 144 -3.26 -22.03 -9.48
N LYS A 145 -2.25 -21.52 -8.75
CA LYS A 145 -1.63 -22.26 -7.63
C LYS A 145 -2.16 -21.74 -6.30
N ILE A 146 -2.70 -22.65 -5.50
CA ILE A 146 -3.31 -22.31 -4.19
C ILE A 146 -2.33 -21.60 -3.26
N GLN A 147 -1.02 -21.94 -3.33
CA GLN A 147 0.02 -21.27 -2.56
C GLN A 147 0.11 -19.79 -2.91
N GLY A 148 0.10 -19.44 -4.20
CA GLY A 148 0.14 -18.05 -4.66
C GLY A 148 -1.06 -17.26 -4.18
N ILE A 149 -2.26 -17.85 -4.27
CA ILE A 149 -3.51 -17.24 -3.78
C ILE A 149 -3.42 -17.01 -2.26
N ALA A 150 -2.96 -18.00 -1.49
CA ALA A 150 -2.83 -17.89 -0.04
C ALA A 150 -1.86 -16.78 0.37
N PHE A 151 -0.72 -16.63 -0.31
CA PHE A 151 0.24 -15.56 -0.04
C PHE A 151 -0.28 -14.19 -0.46
N ALA A 152 -1.03 -14.07 -1.57
CA ALA A 152 -1.69 -12.81 -1.95
C ALA A 152 -2.76 -12.39 -0.91
N LEU A 153 -3.55 -13.35 -0.40
CA LEU A 153 -4.49 -13.08 0.69
C LEU A 153 -3.75 -12.70 1.98
N LEU A 154 -2.63 -13.35 2.32
CA LEU A 154 -1.80 -12.97 3.46
C LEU A 154 -1.37 -11.49 3.35
N ALA A 155 -0.94 -11.06 2.16
CA ALA A 155 -0.60 -9.66 1.90
C ALA A 155 -1.81 -8.73 2.07
N SER A 156 -2.98 -9.14 1.57
CA SER A 156 -4.23 -8.40 1.72
C SER A 156 -4.62 -8.22 3.19
N PHE A 157 -4.56 -9.27 3.99
CA PHE A 157 -4.79 -9.18 5.44
C PHE A 157 -3.75 -8.28 6.12
N GLY A 158 -2.46 -8.38 5.74
CA GLY A 158 -1.41 -7.51 6.23
C GLY A 158 -1.73 -6.04 6.00
N ALA A 159 -2.11 -5.66 4.77
CA ALA A 159 -2.51 -4.30 4.43
C ALA A 159 -3.71 -3.81 5.25
N ALA A 160 -4.75 -4.64 5.37
CA ALA A 160 -5.94 -4.31 6.15
C ALA A 160 -5.61 -4.08 7.63
N ILE A 161 -4.81 -4.96 8.24
CA ILE A 161 -4.36 -4.82 9.63
C ILE A 161 -3.53 -3.54 9.81
N MET A 162 -2.63 -3.20 8.87
CA MET A 162 -1.86 -1.95 8.92
C MET A 162 -2.77 -0.72 8.97
N ILE A 163 -3.76 -0.63 8.09
CA ILE A 163 -4.69 0.51 7.99
C ILE A 163 -5.52 0.63 9.27
N VAL A 164 -6.09 -0.46 9.76
CA VAL A 164 -6.93 -0.49 10.97
C VAL A 164 -6.10 -0.17 12.22
N THR A 165 -4.90 -0.74 12.32
CA THR A 165 -4.01 -0.48 13.46
C THR A 165 -3.56 0.98 13.48
N ASN A 166 -3.24 1.57 12.31
CA ASN A 166 -2.91 2.99 12.23
C ASN A 166 -4.08 3.87 12.71
N GLN A 167 -5.32 3.57 12.31
CA GLN A 167 -6.50 4.28 12.82
C GLN A 167 -6.61 4.18 14.35
N THR A 168 -6.36 3.00 14.90
CA THR A 168 -6.39 2.77 16.35
C THR A 168 -5.28 3.54 17.06
N MET A 169 -4.07 3.56 16.51
CA MET A 169 -2.93 4.30 17.05
C MET A 169 -3.16 5.82 16.96
N SER A 170 -3.73 6.30 15.86
CA SER A 170 -4.10 7.70 15.70
C SER A 170 -5.13 8.17 16.73
N LYS A 171 -6.15 7.35 17.03
CA LYS A 171 -7.12 7.65 18.12
C LYS A 171 -6.46 7.73 19.50
N LYS A 172 -5.27 7.17 19.68
CA LYS A 172 -4.42 7.26 20.88
C LYS A 172 -3.42 8.41 20.82
N ASN A 173 -3.58 9.33 19.85
CA ASN A 173 -2.69 10.47 19.59
C ASN A 173 -1.22 10.08 19.28
N ILE A 174 -1.00 8.88 18.72
CA ILE A 174 0.32 8.47 18.28
C ILE A 174 0.58 9.07 16.91
N SER A 175 1.70 9.79 16.79
CA SER A 175 2.08 10.48 15.56
C SER A 175 2.38 9.51 14.42
N ALA A 176 1.97 9.87 13.20
CA ALA A 176 2.32 9.15 11.96
C ALA A 176 3.83 8.98 11.77
N ILE A 177 4.63 9.94 12.24
CA ILE A 177 6.11 9.87 12.19
C ILE A 177 6.62 8.70 13.05
N HIS A 178 6.13 8.56 14.28
CA HIS A 178 6.53 7.46 15.17
C HIS A 178 6.17 6.09 14.57
N ILE A 179 4.98 5.97 13.97
CA ILE A 179 4.52 4.75 13.31
C ILE A 179 5.43 4.43 12.12
N ASN A 180 5.70 5.42 11.28
CA ASN A 180 6.53 5.26 10.08
C ASN A 180 7.95 4.81 10.42
N ILE A 181 8.60 5.46 11.39
CA ILE A 181 9.96 5.10 11.83
C ILE A 181 9.99 3.67 12.35
N PHE A 182 9.04 3.29 13.21
CA PHE A 182 9.01 1.96 13.80
C PHE A 182 8.86 0.88 12.71
N ILE A 183 7.91 1.05 11.79
CA ILE A 183 7.71 0.14 10.66
C ILE A 183 9.00 0.01 9.85
N ASN A 184 9.57 1.13 9.40
CA ASN A 184 10.72 1.09 8.50
C ASN A 184 11.99 0.58 9.19
N PHE A 185 12.21 0.90 10.46
CA PHE A 185 13.36 0.39 11.21
C PHE A 185 13.31 -1.13 11.34
N PHE A 186 12.22 -1.68 11.85
CA PHE A 186 12.10 -3.12 12.05
C PHE A 186 12.02 -3.89 10.73
N ASN A 187 11.36 -3.35 9.69
CA ASN A 187 11.39 -3.97 8.36
C ASN A 187 12.80 -3.94 7.76
N THR A 188 13.56 -2.85 7.93
CA THR A 188 14.96 -2.79 7.46
C THR A 188 15.79 -3.89 8.13
N VAL A 189 15.67 -4.05 9.45
CA VAL A 189 16.40 -5.11 10.19
C VAL A 189 15.95 -6.50 9.74
N PHE A 190 14.63 -6.73 9.65
CA PHE A 190 14.09 -8.03 9.25
C PHE A 190 14.54 -8.43 7.84
N PHE A 191 14.38 -7.53 6.86
CA PHE A 191 14.76 -7.84 5.48
C PHE A 191 16.27 -7.88 5.28
N PHE A 192 17.05 -7.14 6.06
CA PHE A 192 18.51 -7.28 6.08
C PHE A 192 18.93 -8.67 6.55
N ILE A 193 18.35 -9.18 7.63
CA ILE A 193 18.60 -10.54 8.13
C ILE A 193 18.17 -11.57 7.09
N MET A 194 16.97 -11.44 6.51
CA MET A 194 16.48 -12.35 5.47
C MET A 194 17.39 -12.38 4.24
N LEU A 195 17.85 -11.21 3.78
CA LEU A 195 18.79 -11.12 2.67
C LEU A 195 20.13 -11.79 3.00
N SER A 196 20.66 -11.55 4.19
CA SER A 196 21.95 -12.10 4.60
C SER A 196 21.93 -13.63 4.73
N LEU A 197 20.78 -14.21 5.11
CA LEU A 197 20.63 -15.65 5.35
C LEU A 197 20.23 -16.44 4.09
N PHE A 198 19.37 -15.86 3.24
CA PHE A 198 18.70 -16.61 2.16
C PHE A 198 19.06 -16.12 0.76
N TYR A 199 19.60 -14.91 0.61
CA TYR A 199 19.97 -14.34 -0.68
C TYR A 199 21.43 -13.96 -0.73
N LYS A 200 22.13 -14.37 -1.79
CA LYS A 200 23.41 -13.74 -2.11
C LYS A 200 23.13 -12.32 -2.58
N ILE A 201 23.63 -11.33 -1.86
CA ILE A 201 23.56 -9.93 -2.30
C ILE A 201 24.43 -9.85 -3.55
N ASP A 202 23.80 -9.71 -4.71
CA ASP A 202 24.52 -9.49 -5.95
C ASP A 202 25.12 -8.08 -5.91
N THR A 203 26.44 -8.02 -5.67
CA THR A 203 27.18 -6.76 -5.56
C THR A 203 27.52 -6.18 -6.93
N ASN A 204 27.33 -6.92 -8.02
CA ASN A 204 27.63 -6.49 -9.39
C ASN A 204 26.46 -5.77 -10.06
N ILE A 205 25.74 -4.96 -9.32
CA ILE A 205 24.65 -4.15 -9.88
C ILE A 205 25.22 -2.95 -10.67
N SER A 206 24.66 -2.68 -11.86
CA SER A 206 25.02 -1.48 -12.60
C SER A 206 24.60 -0.22 -11.84
N ILE A 207 25.39 0.86 -11.94
CA ILE A 207 25.07 2.13 -11.31
C ILE A 207 23.70 2.65 -11.76
N ASN A 208 23.34 2.44 -13.02
CA ASN A 208 22.06 2.85 -13.57
C ASN A 208 20.89 2.10 -12.91
N ALA A 209 21.01 0.77 -12.73
CA ALA A 209 19.99 -0.02 -12.03
C ALA A 209 19.83 0.42 -10.58
N PHE A 210 20.93 0.73 -9.90
CA PHE A 210 20.90 1.26 -8.53
C PHE A 210 20.19 2.62 -8.46
N LEU A 211 20.55 3.57 -9.34
CA LEU A 211 19.92 4.89 -9.38
C LEU A 211 18.40 4.80 -9.67
N ILE A 212 17.99 3.91 -10.58
CA ILE A 212 16.57 3.68 -10.86
C ILE A 212 15.85 3.11 -9.65
N LEU A 213 16.47 2.25 -8.82
CA LEU A 213 15.87 1.72 -7.59
C LEU A 213 15.63 2.79 -6.51
N LEU A 214 16.34 3.92 -6.55
CA LEU A 214 16.08 5.02 -5.63
C LEU A 214 14.69 5.63 -5.85
N ILE A 215 14.21 5.69 -7.10
CA ILE A 215 12.90 6.27 -7.43
C ILE A 215 11.75 5.52 -6.73
N PRO A 216 11.55 4.20 -6.91
CA PRO A 216 10.49 3.47 -6.22
C PRO A 216 10.68 3.45 -4.69
N SER A 217 11.92 3.52 -4.20
CA SER A 217 12.19 3.57 -2.77
C SER A 217 11.77 4.92 -2.16
N CYS A 218 12.05 6.03 -2.82
CA CYS A 218 11.56 7.35 -2.43
C CYS A 218 10.03 7.43 -2.57
N SER A 219 9.46 6.89 -3.67
CA SER A 219 8.01 6.81 -3.86
C SER A 219 7.33 6.08 -2.71
N TYR A 220 7.88 4.94 -2.28
CA TYR A 220 7.37 4.21 -1.14
C TYR A 220 7.40 5.04 0.16
N ALA A 221 8.51 5.73 0.43
CA ALA A 221 8.64 6.56 1.62
C ALA A 221 7.57 7.65 1.67
N ILE A 222 7.35 8.35 0.55
CA ILE A 222 6.34 9.39 0.41
C ILE A 222 4.93 8.77 0.53
N ALA A 223 4.67 7.69 -0.19
CA ALA A 223 3.36 7.02 -0.19
C ALA A 223 2.94 6.55 1.20
N LEU A 224 3.84 5.85 1.91
CA LEU A 224 3.56 5.38 3.26
C LEU A 224 3.30 6.54 4.22
N PHE A 225 4.09 7.59 4.14
CA PHE A 225 3.91 8.77 5.01
C PHE A 225 2.58 9.46 4.75
N LEU A 226 2.21 9.67 3.48
CA LEU A 226 0.92 10.25 3.09
C LEU A 226 -0.25 9.36 3.51
N GLN A 227 -0.15 8.04 3.34
CA GLN A 227 -1.17 7.10 3.83
C GLN A 227 -1.37 7.20 5.34
N LEU A 228 -0.28 7.22 6.12
CA LEU A 228 -0.34 7.35 7.57
C LEU A 228 -0.96 8.69 8.01
N LEU A 229 -0.78 9.76 7.24
CA LEU A 229 -1.40 11.07 7.47
C LEU A 229 -2.87 11.14 7.01
N ALA A 230 -3.26 10.37 6.00
CA ALA A 230 -4.64 10.34 5.49
C ALA A 230 -5.59 9.68 6.48
N ILE A 231 -5.21 8.52 7.04
CA ILE A 231 -6.07 7.70 7.90
C ILE A 231 -6.70 8.48 9.07
N PRO A 232 -5.95 9.27 9.87
CA PRO A 232 -6.55 10.05 10.96
C PRO A 232 -7.50 11.17 10.47
N ARG A 233 -7.38 11.60 9.22
CA ARG A 233 -8.15 12.70 8.65
C ARG A 233 -9.47 12.29 8.03
N ILE A 234 -9.51 11.13 7.37
CA ILE A 234 -10.68 10.66 6.61
C ILE A 234 -11.15 9.26 7.03
N GLY A 235 -10.47 8.65 7.98
CA GLY A 235 -10.77 7.32 8.50
C GLY A 235 -10.20 6.19 7.64
N GLN A 236 -10.13 5.00 8.24
CA GLN A 236 -9.57 3.80 7.63
C GLN A 236 -10.32 3.37 6.36
N THR A 237 -11.65 3.38 6.40
CA THR A 237 -12.52 2.94 5.29
C THR A 237 -12.33 3.81 4.05
N ASN A 238 -12.41 5.14 4.20
CA ASN A 238 -12.25 6.04 3.06
C ASN A 238 -10.81 6.03 2.52
N THR A 239 -9.80 5.94 3.40
CA THR A 239 -8.40 5.83 2.96
C THR A 239 -8.21 4.56 2.13
N ALA A 240 -8.72 3.41 2.59
CA ALA A 240 -8.63 2.16 1.85
C ALA A 240 -9.32 2.23 0.48
N LEU A 241 -10.47 2.91 0.39
CA LEU A 241 -11.16 3.12 -0.88
C LEU A 241 -10.33 3.96 -1.86
N PHE A 242 -9.78 5.09 -1.41
CA PHE A 242 -8.98 5.96 -2.29
C PHE A 242 -7.65 5.33 -2.73
N LEU A 243 -7.10 4.40 -1.95
CA LEU A 243 -5.90 3.66 -2.33
C LEU A 243 -6.12 2.69 -3.50
N TYR A 244 -7.36 2.42 -3.94
CA TYR A 244 -7.59 1.74 -5.23
C TYR A 244 -7.05 2.52 -6.44
N LEU A 245 -6.61 3.78 -6.27
CA LEU A 245 -5.88 4.50 -7.30
C LEU A 245 -4.48 3.90 -7.56
N GLU A 246 -3.90 3.17 -6.59
CA GLU A 246 -2.59 2.52 -6.71
C GLU A 246 -2.48 1.60 -7.94
N PRO A 247 -3.30 0.54 -8.10
CA PRO A 247 -3.20 -0.34 -9.27
C PRO A 247 -3.50 0.39 -10.59
N ILE A 248 -4.37 1.39 -10.58
CA ILE A 248 -4.67 2.19 -11.78
C ILE A 248 -3.44 3.00 -12.21
N THR A 249 -2.76 3.64 -11.26
CA THR A 249 -1.50 4.33 -11.53
C THR A 249 -0.41 3.36 -12.01
N GLY A 250 -0.39 2.14 -11.47
CA GLY A 250 0.50 1.06 -11.93
C GLY A 250 0.26 0.71 -13.42
N ILE A 251 -0.99 0.60 -13.83
CA ILE A 251 -1.37 0.36 -15.23
C ILE A 251 -0.90 1.51 -16.12
N PHE A 252 -1.16 2.77 -15.75
CA PHE A 252 -0.66 3.92 -16.51
C PHE A 252 0.87 3.98 -16.56
N GLY A 253 1.54 3.66 -15.45
CA GLY A 253 2.99 3.54 -15.42
C GLY A 253 3.53 2.45 -16.36
N ALA A 254 2.86 1.31 -16.45
CA ALA A 254 3.23 0.24 -17.39
C ALA A 254 3.08 0.69 -18.86
N VAL A 255 2.02 1.43 -19.18
CA VAL A 255 1.84 2.00 -20.53
C VAL A 255 2.93 3.01 -20.85
N LEU A 256 3.21 3.96 -19.96
CA LEU A 256 4.12 5.07 -20.23
C LEU A 256 5.60 4.66 -20.16
N ILE A 257 5.96 3.77 -19.23
CA ILE A 257 7.37 3.42 -18.98
C ILE A 257 7.78 2.14 -19.72
N LEU A 258 6.85 1.16 -19.79
CA LEU A 258 7.14 -0.16 -20.38
C LEU A 258 6.55 -0.29 -21.81
N ASN A 259 5.86 0.74 -22.33
CA ASN A 259 5.18 0.76 -23.65
C ASN A 259 4.14 -0.39 -23.78
N GLU A 260 3.51 -0.79 -22.70
CA GLU A 260 2.45 -1.80 -22.74
C GLU A 260 1.17 -1.21 -23.37
N LYS A 261 0.45 -2.01 -24.17
CA LYS A 261 -0.82 -1.59 -24.79
C LYS A 261 -1.98 -2.09 -23.96
N LEU A 262 -2.92 -1.20 -23.65
CA LEU A 262 -4.15 -1.58 -22.95
C LEU A 262 -5.20 -2.15 -23.92
N THR A 263 -5.87 -3.20 -23.50
CA THR A 263 -7.06 -3.72 -24.17
C THR A 263 -8.28 -2.84 -23.87
N SER A 264 -9.33 -2.95 -24.69
CA SER A 264 -10.58 -2.22 -24.46
C SER A 264 -11.23 -2.56 -23.10
N ILE A 265 -11.08 -3.81 -22.62
CA ILE A 265 -11.59 -4.25 -21.31
C ILE A 265 -10.82 -3.56 -20.18
N GLN A 266 -9.49 -3.45 -20.29
CA GLN A 266 -8.66 -2.75 -19.31
C GLN A 266 -8.99 -1.25 -19.24
N LEU A 267 -9.24 -0.61 -20.39
CA LEU A 267 -9.67 0.79 -20.44
C LEU A 267 -11.03 0.98 -19.78
N LEU A 268 -12.00 0.11 -20.05
CA LEU A 268 -13.33 0.13 -19.42
C LEU A 268 -13.24 -0.05 -17.90
N GLY A 269 -12.47 -1.03 -17.46
CA GLY A 269 -12.22 -1.26 -16.02
C GLY A 269 -11.60 -0.06 -15.32
N THR A 270 -10.57 0.54 -15.96
CA THR A 270 -9.91 1.76 -15.45
C THR A 270 -10.91 2.92 -15.33
N ALA A 271 -11.77 3.12 -16.33
CA ALA A 271 -12.80 4.16 -16.29
C ALA A 271 -13.80 3.94 -15.13
N ILE A 272 -14.25 2.70 -14.92
CA ILE A 272 -15.14 2.35 -13.79
C ILE A 272 -14.50 2.70 -12.45
N VAL A 273 -13.21 2.35 -12.25
CA VAL A 273 -12.49 2.68 -11.02
C VAL A 273 -12.42 4.19 -10.81
N LEU A 274 -11.99 4.95 -11.82
CA LEU A 274 -11.86 6.41 -11.71
C LEU A 274 -13.20 7.10 -11.44
N ILE A 275 -14.28 6.68 -12.10
CA ILE A 275 -15.64 7.21 -11.86
C ILE A 275 -16.09 6.88 -10.44
N SER A 276 -15.88 5.65 -9.96
CA SER A 276 -16.25 5.24 -8.60
C SER A 276 -15.50 6.04 -7.54
N LEU A 277 -14.18 6.26 -7.75
CA LEU A 277 -13.37 7.09 -6.84
C LEU A 277 -13.81 8.56 -6.86
N ALA A 278 -14.10 9.11 -8.04
CA ALA A 278 -14.63 10.47 -8.15
C ALA A 278 -15.98 10.59 -7.43
N ALA A 279 -16.91 9.66 -7.64
CA ALA A 279 -18.20 9.63 -6.94
C ALA A 279 -18.03 9.57 -5.42
N SER A 280 -17.07 8.78 -4.93
CA SER A 280 -16.79 8.67 -3.49
C SER A 280 -16.36 9.98 -2.86
N THR A 281 -15.65 10.85 -3.60
CA THR A 281 -15.24 12.18 -3.11
C THR A 281 -16.43 13.09 -2.88
N PHE A 282 -17.44 13.04 -3.76
CA PHE A 282 -18.67 13.84 -3.62
C PHE A 282 -19.53 13.35 -2.45
N VAL A 283 -19.79 12.04 -2.38
CA VAL A 283 -20.56 11.41 -1.30
C VAL A 283 -19.94 11.72 0.07
N THR A 284 -18.63 11.70 0.15
CA THR A 284 -17.91 11.93 1.40
C THR A 284 -17.92 13.42 1.81
N LYS A 285 -18.08 14.35 0.86
CA LYS A 285 -18.27 15.80 1.14
C LYS A 285 -19.66 16.09 1.73
N GLU A 286 -20.72 15.49 1.19
CA GLU A 286 -22.10 15.72 1.65
C GLU A 286 -22.29 15.32 3.11
N ILE A 287 -21.64 14.25 3.57
CA ILE A 287 -21.72 13.78 4.96
C ILE A 287 -21.31 14.86 5.97
N LYS A 288 -20.45 15.81 5.62
CA LYS A 288 -20.01 16.87 6.51
C LYS A 288 -21.04 18.00 6.63
N ASN A 289 -21.84 18.24 5.60
CA ASN A 289 -22.85 19.29 5.59
C ASN A 289 -24.11 18.89 6.39
N ASP A 290 -24.35 17.56 6.52
CA ASP A 290 -25.49 17.03 7.29
C ASP A 290 -25.25 17.02 8.82
N PHE A 291 -24.02 17.24 9.27
CA PHE A 291 -23.61 17.24 10.69
C PHE A 291 -22.95 18.54 11.16
N ALA A 292 -22.94 19.59 10.33
CA ALA A 292 -22.49 20.95 10.67
C ALA A 292 -23.67 21.89 10.84
#